data_0a24bf9cbf41df0044ff601cd2700929
#
_entry.id   0a24bf9cbf41df0044ff601cd2700929
#
_cell.length_a   1.000
_cell.length_b   1.000
_cell.length_c   1.000
_cell.angle_alpha   90.00
_cell.angle_beta   90.00
_cell.angle_gamma   90.00
#
_symmetry.space_group_name_H-M   'P 1'
#
loop_
_entity.id
_entity.type
_entity.pdbx_description
1 polymer ?
#
loop_
_entity_poly.entity_id
_entity_poly.type
_entity_poly.pdbx_seq_one_letter_code
_entity_poly.pdbx_strand_id
1 'polypeptide(L)'
;ELRRYRRGPLGRAAVVAMVLLPLLYGCVYLVAFWNPYNNLSALPVAVVNQDQPVTASGKQVDVGNQLTTTLVNGKQFDWTVTDAATASSGLDNGTYYMVLTIPSSTSADIASLATNQPKPAQLQLTTNNANSYLVSLIAEQASTQITQALTQQVDSQFAATTLSGLQTIRASLVKAAAGAQTLATGLDTANSGAAQLVTGTKEVAAGDQQLATVANDVRSGLSVAESDLKSAVAQAQSYAQSHPTDPIAQKIAQGLVALQAKFDGVVTKADASIAQIDKLGAGSQQVATGMASLAAGITKLDAGAHELATGLQQGVEQIPTYTPAQQAAVAQMVANPVSVDDQTVNASASYGTGFAPYFMPLALWV
;
A
#
# COMPACT_ATOMS: atom_id res chain seq x y z
N GLU A 1 36.64 -68.10 -47.83
CA GLU A 1 35.17 -68.17 -47.88
C GLU A 1 34.62 -67.12 -48.85
N LEU A 2 34.93 -65.85 -48.70
CA LEU A 2 34.43 -64.72 -49.51
C LEU A 2 34.75 -64.83 -51.02
N ARG A 3 35.88 -65.48 -51.41
CA ARG A 3 36.23 -65.72 -52.83
C ARG A 3 35.31 -66.74 -53.53
N ARG A 4 34.62 -67.61 -52.80
CA ARG A 4 33.70 -68.60 -53.32
C ARG A 4 32.35 -68.05 -53.70
N TYR A 5 31.89 -67.00 -52.90
CA TYR A 5 30.65 -66.28 -53.16
C TYR A 5 30.74 -65.30 -54.34
N ARG A 6 31.95 -64.86 -54.76
CA ARG A 6 32.13 -63.89 -55.86
C ARG A 6 32.09 -64.54 -57.27
N ARG A 7 32.07 -65.91 -57.38
CA ARG A 7 32.14 -66.61 -58.67
C ARG A 7 30.78 -66.88 -59.31
N GLY A 8 29.69 -66.71 -58.72
CA GLY A 8 28.35 -66.88 -59.29
C GLY A 8 27.47 -65.67 -59.19
N PRO A 9 26.47 -65.48 -60.06
CA PRO A 9 25.57 -64.33 -59.99
C PRO A 9 24.77 -64.29 -58.70
N LEU A 10 24.32 -65.42 -58.17
CA LEU A 10 23.61 -65.56 -56.91
C LEU A 10 24.49 -65.17 -55.70
N GLY A 11 25.79 -65.57 -55.71
CA GLY A 11 26.72 -65.22 -54.65
C GLY A 11 27.00 -63.68 -54.56
N ARG A 12 27.11 -63.07 -55.75
CA ARG A 12 27.24 -61.57 -55.79
C ARG A 12 25.98 -60.86 -55.29
N ALA A 13 24.80 -61.40 -55.68
CA ALA A 13 23.53 -60.84 -55.19
C ALA A 13 23.39 -60.99 -53.67
N ALA A 14 23.82 -62.13 -53.10
CA ALA A 14 23.81 -62.36 -51.65
C ALA A 14 24.73 -61.38 -50.88
N VAL A 15 25.95 -61.11 -51.38
CA VAL A 15 26.89 -60.18 -50.77
C VAL A 15 26.36 -58.75 -50.88
N VAL A 16 25.76 -58.35 -52.01
CA VAL A 16 25.14 -57.06 -52.20
C VAL A 16 23.94 -56.90 -51.26
N ALA A 17 23.09 -57.90 -51.14
CA ALA A 17 21.93 -57.86 -50.22
C ALA A 17 22.39 -57.82 -48.77
N MET A 18 23.47 -58.51 -48.38
CA MET A 18 24.01 -58.47 -47.00
C MET A 18 24.54 -57.14 -46.60
N VAL A 19 25.02 -56.28 -47.53
CA VAL A 19 25.48 -54.94 -47.29
C VAL A 19 24.32 -53.95 -47.45
N LEU A 20 23.44 -54.14 -48.40
CA LEU A 20 22.39 -53.20 -48.77
C LEU A 20 21.22 -53.23 -47.79
N LEU A 21 20.85 -54.38 -47.20
CA LEU A 21 19.76 -54.51 -46.24
C LEU A 21 20.02 -53.74 -44.93
N PRO A 22 21.19 -53.90 -44.28
CA PRO A 22 21.50 -53.12 -43.10
C PRO A 22 21.59 -51.63 -43.40
N LEU A 23 22.15 -51.22 -44.53
CA LEU A 23 22.27 -49.86 -44.98
C LEU A 23 20.89 -49.23 -45.25
N LEU A 24 20.00 -49.97 -45.91
CA LEU A 24 18.63 -49.56 -46.19
C LEU A 24 17.83 -49.40 -44.87
N TYR A 25 17.98 -50.32 -43.92
CA TYR A 25 17.40 -50.24 -42.60
C TYR A 25 17.91 -48.99 -41.83
N GLY A 26 19.23 -48.79 -41.82
CA GLY A 26 19.84 -47.63 -41.23
C GLY A 26 19.38 -46.31 -41.86
N CYS A 27 19.28 -46.26 -43.20
CA CYS A 27 18.76 -45.09 -43.91
C CYS A 27 17.30 -44.81 -43.62
N VAL A 28 16.43 -45.84 -43.61
CA VAL A 28 15.02 -45.69 -43.26
C VAL A 28 14.85 -45.19 -41.83
N TYR A 29 15.62 -45.77 -40.91
CA TYR A 29 15.60 -45.33 -39.50
C TYR A 29 16.11 -43.89 -39.35
N LEU A 30 17.19 -43.55 -40.03
CA LEU A 30 17.76 -42.19 -40.02
C LEU A 30 16.78 -41.17 -40.59
N VAL A 31 16.09 -41.51 -41.69
CA VAL A 31 15.07 -40.61 -42.30
C VAL A 31 13.87 -40.45 -41.36
N ALA A 32 13.40 -41.56 -40.76
CA ALA A 32 12.27 -41.51 -39.82
C ALA A 32 12.55 -40.65 -38.59
N PHE A 33 13.79 -40.67 -38.07
CA PHE A 33 14.20 -39.95 -36.87
C PHE A 33 15.11 -38.75 -37.17
N TRP A 34 15.18 -38.27 -38.41
CA TRP A 34 16.11 -37.20 -38.80
C TRP A 34 15.92 -35.92 -38.03
N ASN A 35 14.67 -35.56 -37.77
CA ASN A 35 14.35 -34.36 -36.99
C ASN A 35 12.90 -34.39 -36.42
N PRO A 36 12.64 -35.21 -35.40
CA PRO A 36 11.29 -35.32 -34.83
C PRO A 36 10.79 -34.00 -34.18
N TYR A 37 11.71 -33.11 -33.77
CA TYR A 37 11.39 -31.87 -33.11
C TYR A 37 11.12 -30.69 -34.05
N ASN A 38 11.56 -30.76 -35.31
CA ASN A 38 11.32 -29.66 -36.29
C ASN A 38 9.87 -29.58 -36.79
N ASN A 39 9.08 -30.62 -36.57
CA ASN A 39 7.69 -30.68 -37.01
C ASN A 39 6.68 -30.54 -35.87
N LEU A 40 7.12 -30.08 -34.70
CA LEU A 40 6.23 -29.86 -33.56
C LEU A 40 5.15 -28.80 -33.88
N SER A 41 5.47 -27.83 -34.73
CA SER A 41 4.50 -26.79 -35.19
C SER A 41 3.37 -27.36 -36.07
N ALA A 42 3.49 -28.59 -36.52
CA ALA A 42 2.44 -29.32 -37.25
C ALA A 42 1.71 -30.34 -36.36
N LEU A 43 2.07 -30.47 -35.08
CA LEU A 43 1.42 -31.38 -34.13
C LEU A 43 0.10 -30.79 -33.65
N PRO A 44 -1.06 -31.39 -33.99
CA PRO A 44 -2.35 -30.84 -33.56
C PRO A 44 -2.55 -30.96 -32.05
N VAL A 45 -2.78 -29.85 -31.39
CA VAL A 45 -3.03 -29.75 -29.95
C VAL A 45 -4.28 -28.93 -29.70
N ALA A 46 -5.23 -29.44 -28.91
CA ALA A 46 -6.42 -28.72 -28.54
C ALA A 46 -6.18 -27.85 -27.28
N VAL A 47 -6.74 -26.64 -27.28
CA VAL A 47 -6.85 -25.79 -26.09
C VAL A 47 -8.32 -25.65 -25.74
N VAL A 48 -8.65 -26.02 -24.51
CA VAL A 48 -9.97 -25.83 -23.92
C VAL A 48 -9.88 -24.74 -22.86
N ASN A 49 -10.27 -23.53 -23.19
CA ASN A 49 -10.29 -22.43 -22.25
C ASN A 49 -11.65 -22.32 -21.57
N GLN A 50 -11.71 -22.72 -20.30
CA GLN A 50 -12.89 -22.59 -19.44
C GLN A 50 -12.75 -21.44 -18.44
N ASP A 51 -11.61 -20.72 -18.46
CA ASP A 51 -11.30 -19.66 -17.49
C ASP A 51 -12.33 -18.55 -17.52
N GLN A 52 -12.60 -18.00 -16.36
CA GLN A 52 -13.50 -16.86 -16.20
C GLN A 52 -12.71 -15.66 -15.69
N PRO A 53 -12.70 -14.55 -16.46
CA PRO A 53 -12.03 -13.34 -16.04
C PRO A 53 -12.60 -12.80 -14.72
N VAL A 54 -11.71 -12.32 -13.84
CA VAL A 54 -12.08 -11.72 -12.55
C VAL A 54 -11.57 -10.29 -12.45
N THR A 55 -12.20 -9.47 -11.62
CA THR A 55 -11.71 -8.12 -11.31
C THR A 55 -10.97 -8.14 -9.98
N ALA A 56 -9.67 -7.85 -9.99
CA ALA A 56 -8.85 -7.71 -8.79
C ALA A 56 -8.19 -6.34 -8.75
N SER A 57 -8.30 -5.64 -7.62
CA SER A 57 -7.74 -4.29 -7.42
C SER A 57 -8.13 -3.28 -8.51
N GLY A 58 -9.38 -3.37 -9.02
CA GLY A 58 -9.91 -2.49 -10.06
C GLY A 58 -9.40 -2.78 -11.48
N LYS A 59 -8.66 -3.88 -11.68
CA LYS A 59 -8.19 -4.34 -12.99
C LYS A 59 -8.79 -5.70 -13.31
N GLN A 60 -9.10 -5.93 -14.61
CA GLN A 60 -9.51 -7.23 -15.09
C GLN A 60 -8.29 -8.15 -15.22
N VAL A 61 -8.38 -9.31 -14.61
CA VAL A 61 -7.42 -10.41 -14.73
C VAL A 61 -8.06 -11.47 -15.61
N ASP A 62 -7.48 -11.72 -16.78
CA ASP A 62 -7.98 -12.64 -17.82
C ASP A 62 -6.82 -13.48 -18.34
N VAL A 63 -6.37 -14.40 -17.49
CA VAL A 63 -5.18 -15.21 -17.76
C VAL A 63 -5.44 -16.26 -18.83
N GLY A 64 -6.62 -16.86 -18.82
CA GLY A 64 -6.96 -17.93 -19.77
C GLY A 64 -6.96 -17.46 -21.22
N ASN A 65 -7.58 -16.32 -21.53
CA ASN A 65 -7.58 -15.75 -22.87
C ASN A 65 -6.19 -15.27 -23.30
N GLN A 66 -5.43 -14.67 -22.36
CA GLN A 66 -4.06 -14.21 -22.62
C GLN A 66 -3.14 -15.40 -22.92
N LEU A 67 -3.20 -16.47 -22.10
CA LEU A 67 -2.42 -17.70 -22.31
C LEU A 67 -2.80 -18.35 -23.65
N THR A 68 -4.09 -18.51 -23.91
CA THR A 68 -4.59 -19.06 -25.20
C THR A 68 -4.03 -18.30 -26.38
N THR A 69 -4.10 -16.95 -26.33
CA THR A 69 -3.56 -16.08 -27.37
C THR A 69 -2.04 -16.24 -27.54
N THR A 70 -1.32 -16.33 -26.44
CA THR A 70 0.14 -16.50 -26.43
C THR A 70 0.53 -17.84 -27.06
N LEU A 71 -0.16 -18.92 -26.72
CA LEU A 71 0.10 -20.26 -27.25
C LEU A 71 -0.18 -20.34 -28.76
N VAL A 72 -1.35 -19.83 -29.19
CA VAL A 72 -1.74 -19.82 -30.61
C VAL A 72 -0.77 -18.98 -31.45
N ASN A 73 -0.37 -17.82 -30.96
CA ASN A 73 0.56 -16.93 -31.67
C ASN A 73 2.01 -17.48 -31.67
N GLY A 74 2.39 -18.22 -30.64
CA GLY A 74 3.73 -18.81 -30.49
C GLY A 74 4.04 -19.91 -31.52
N LYS A 75 3.02 -20.55 -32.15
CA LYS A 75 3.13 -21.55 -33.23
C LYS A 75 4.10 -22.70 -32.95
N GLN A 76 4.32 -23.02 -31.68
CA GLN A 76 5.18 -24.15 -31.31
C GLN A 76 4.50 -25.47 -31.60
N PHE A 77 3.18 -25.51 -31.51
CA PHE A 77 2.30 -26.60 -31.91
C PHE A 77 1.18 -26.04 -32.81
N ASP A 78 0.44 -26.89 -33.47
CA ASP A 78 -0.78 -26.51 -34.19
C ASP A 78 -1.94 -26.43 -33.19
N TRP A 79 -1.99 -25.28 -32.51
CA TRP A 79 -2.97 -25.02 -31.47
C TRP A 79 -4.37 -24.75 -32.04
N THR A 80 -5.34 -25.55 -31.66
CA THR A 80 -6.75 -25.37 -32.02
C THR A 80 -7.58 -25.09 -30.76
N VAL A 81 -8.22 -23.91 -30.69
CA VAL A 81 -9.12 -23.59 -29.60
C VAL A 81 -10.47 -24.27 -29.86
N THR A 82 -10.94 -25.06 -28.90
CA THR A 82 -12.18 -25.85 -29.05
C THR A 82 -12.85 -26.07 -27.68
N ASP A 83 -14.05 -26.64 -27.68
CA ASP A 83 -14.75 -27.02 -26.46
C ASP A 83 -14.27 -28.40 -25.92
N ALA A 84 -14.61 -28.67 -24.66
CA ALA A 84 -14.15 -29.85 -23.94
C ALA A 84 -14.63 -31.17 -24.59
N ALA A 85 -15.83 -31.22 -25.17
CA ALA A 85 -16.38 -32.43 -25.78
C ALA A 85 -15.67 -32.74 -27.09
N THR A 86 -15.46 -31.74 -27.93
CA THR A 86 -14.69 -31.85 -29.19
C THR A 86 -13.24 -32.21 -28.94
N ALA A 87 -12.61 -31.58 -27.91
CA ALA A 87 -11.23 -31.90 -27.53
C ALA A 87 -11.07 -33.38 -27.08
N SER A 88 -11.96 -33.86 -26.21
CA SER A 88 -11.95 -35.25 -25.73
C SER A 88 -12.14 -36.24 -26.88
N SER A 89 -13.15 -36.04 -27.71
CA SER A 89 -13.38 -36.89 -28.87
C SER A 89 -12.21 -36.88 -29.84
N GLY A 90 -11.59 -35.71 -30.06
CA GLY A 90 -10.43 -35.55 -30.91
C GLY A 90 -9.18 -36.23 -30.35
N LEU A 91 -9.01 -36.29 -29.03
CA LEU A 91 -7.94 -37.01 -28.37
C LEU A 91 -8.12 -38.53 -28.49
N ASP A 92 -9.37 -39.04 -28.39
CA ASP A 92 -9.66 -40.46 -28.50
C ASP A 92 -9.49 -40.99 -29.94
N ASN A 93 -9.88 -40.21 -30.94
CA ASN A 93 -9.79 -40.59 -32.35
C ASN A 93 -8.47 -40.22 -33.04
N GLY A 94 -7.56 -39.55 -32.32
CA GLY A 94 -6.25 -39.14 -32.83
C GLY A 94 -6.24 -37.86 -33.68
N THR A 95 -7.33 -37.09 -33.70
CA THR A 95 -7.36 -35.76 -34.32
C THR A 95 -6.43 -34.80 -33.58
N TYR A 96 -6.44 -34.88 -32.24
CA TYR A 96 -5.52 -34.15 -31.36
C TYR A 96 -4.63 -35.16 -30.63
N TYR A 97 -3.37 -34.81 -30.47
CA TYR A 97 -2.41 -35.62 -29.71
C TYR A 97 -2.31 -35.21 -28.25
N MET A 98 -2.65 -33.94 -27.94
CA MET A 98 -2.67 -33.39 -26.60
C MET A 98 -3.87 -32.45 -26.45
N VAL A 99 -4.37 -32.33 -25.23
CA VAL A 99 -5.41 -31.38 -24.84
C VAL A 99 -4.92 -30.59 -23.63
N LEU A 100 -4.80 -29.26 -23.77
CA LEU A 100 -4.54 -28.37 -22.67
C LEU A 100 -5.88 -27.80 -22.21
N THR A 101 -6.26 -28.10 -20.97
CA THR A 101 -7.44 -27.52 -20.33
C THR A 101 -7.02 -26.43 -19.35
N ILE A 102 -7.58 -25.24 -19.51
CA ILE A 102 -7.43 -24.09 -18.61
C ILE A 102 -8.71 -24.04 -17.77
N PRO A 103 -8.65 -24.37 -16.45
CA PRO A 103 -9.83 -24.43 -15.59
C PRO A 103 -10.49 -23.06 -15.39
N SER A 104 -11.77 -23.09 -15.02
CA SER A 104 -12.58 -21.87 -14.80
C SER A 104 -12.08 -20.98 -13.64
N SER A 105 -11.26 -21.52 -12.74
CA SER A 105 -10.71 -20.81 -11.59
C SER A 105 -9.35 -20.14 -11.86
N THR A 106 -8.73 -20.35 -13.04
CA THR A 106 -7.35 -19.95 -13.29
C THR A 106 -7.09 -18.46 -13.02
N SER A 107 -7.92 -17.57 -13.57
CA SER A 107 -7.81 -16.13 -13.31
C SER A 107 -8.05 -15.76 -11.83
N ALA A 108 -8.97 -16.45 -11.16
CA ALA A 108 -9.24 -16.23 -9.74
C ALA A 108 -8.07 -16.71 -8.86
N ASP A 109 -7.48 -17.87 -9.19
CA ASP A 109 -6.34 -18.43 -8.47
C ASP A 109 -5.10 -17.50 -8.62
N ILE A 110 -4.82 -17.01 -9.84
CA ILE A 110 -3.75 -16.03 -10.08
C ILE A 110 -4.03 -14.70 -9.35
N ALA A 111 -5.26 -14.20 -9.40
CA ALA A 111 -5.63 -12.99 -8.67
C ALA A 111 -5.48 -13.14 -7.15
N SER A 112 -5.61 -14.37 -6.63
CA SER A 112 -5.44 -14.66 -5.21
C SER A 112 -4.02 -14.43 -4.69
N LEU A 113 -2.99 -14.38 -5.55
CA LEU A 113 -1.61 -14.06 -5.19
C LEU A 113 -1.47 -12.68 -4.54
N ALA A 114 -2.39 -11.76 -4.82
CA ALA A 114 -2.46 -10.45 -4.19
C ALA A 114 -3.26 -10.43 -2.87
N THR A 115 -3.70 -11.58 -2.37
CA THR A 115 -4.50 -11.73 -1.15
C THR A 115 -3.71 -12.44 -0.04
N ASN A 116 -4.32 -12.54 1.15
CA ASN A 116 -3.74 -13.27 2.29
C ASN A 116 -3.85 -14.80 2.15
N GLN A 117 -4.51 -15.32 1.10
CA GLN A 117 -4.73 -16.75 0.88
C GLN A 117 -4.43 -17.11 -0.58
N PRO A 118 -3.15 -17.10 -1.00
CA PRO A 118 -2.76 -17.44 -2.36
C PRO A 118 -3.07 -18.90 -2.67
N LYS A 119 -3.62 -19.15 -3.86
CA LYS A 119 -3.88 -20.49 -4.41
C LYS A 119 -3.10 -20.67 -5.71
N PRO A 120 -2.42 -21.82 -5.89
CA PRO A 120 -1.73 -22.08 -7.15
C PRO A 120 -2.75 -22.35 -8.26
N ALA A 121 -2.60 -21.72 -9.42
CA ALA A 121 -3.36 -22.08 -10.60
C ALA A 121 -2.86 -23.42 -11.14
N GLN A 122 -3.78 -24.31 -11.48
CA GLN A 122 -3.48 -25.63 -12.00
C GLN A 122 -4.01 -25.75 -13.44
N LEU A 123 -3.12 -26.00 -14.39
CA LEU A 123 -3.49 -26.35 -15.76
C LEU A 123 -3.47 -27.87 -15.92
N GLN A 124 -4.31 -28.39 -16.79
CA GLN A 124 -4.36 -29.82 -17.05
C GLN A 124 -3.93 -30.12 -18.49
N LEU A 125 -2.85 -30.88 -18.67
CA LEU A 125 -2.42 -31.38 -19.94
C LEU A 125 -2.73 -32.88 -20.04
N THR A 126 -3.58 -33.27 -20.99
CA THR A 126 -4.02 -34.66 -21.20
C THR A 126 -3.45 -35.20 -22.51
N THR A 127 -2.90 -36.39 -22.47
CA THR A 127 -2.37 -37.14 -23.64
C THR A 127 -3.01 -38.53 -23.70
N ASN A 128 -3.04 -39.11 -24.90
CA ASN A 128 -3.50 -40.47 -25.09
C ASN A 128 -2.35 -41.36 -25.59
N ASN A 129 -1.75 -42.17 -24.70
CA ASN A 129 -0.61 -43.03 -24.99
C ASN A 129 -0.95 -44.16 -25.96
N ALA A 130 -2.24 -44.49 -26.10
CA ALA A 130 -2.65 -45.50 -27.08
C ALA A 130 -2.47 -45.00 -28.53
N ASN A 131 -2.55 -43.68 -28.75
CA ASN A 131 -2.36 -43.08 -30.07
C ASN A 131 -0.88 -42.85 -30.41
N SER A 132 -0.04 -42.49 -29.45
CA SER A 132 1.40 -42.31 -29.66
C SER A 132 2.17 -42.17 -28.34
N TYR A 133 3.09 -43.09 -28.08
CA TYR A 133 4.01 -42.98 -26.94
C TYR A 133 4.99 -41.81 -27.06
N LEU A 134 5.40 -41.50 -28.30
CA LEU A 134 6.33 -40.38 -28.55
C LEU A 134 5.75 -39.02 -28.12
N VAL A 135 4.45 -38.87 -28.22
CA VAL A 135 3.75 -37.64 -27.82
C VAL A 135 3.82 -37.42 -26.31
N SER A 136 3.85 -38.48 -25.51
CA SER A 136 3.98 -38.34 -24.05
C SER A 136 5.33 -37.76 -23.65
N LEU A 137 6.41 -38.08 -24.37
CA LEU A 137 7.73 -37.48 -24.15
C LEU A 137 7.76 -36.00 -24.58
N ILE A 138 7.04 -35.67 -25.66
CA ILE A 138 6.89 -34.28 -26.13
C ILE A 138 6.00 -33.47 -25.17
N ALA A 139 5.00 -34.11 -24.57
CA ALA A 139 4.09 -33.46 -23.59
C ALA A 139 4.84 -32.96 -22.35
N GLU A 140 5.86 -33.66 -21.88
CA GLU A 140 6.70 -33.22 -20.75
C GLU A 140 7.44 -31.90 -21.10
N GLN A 141 8.00 -31.83 -22.30
CA GLN A 141 8.64 -30.60 -22.80
C GLN A 141 7.62 -29.48 -23.04
N ALA A 142 6.44 -29.80 -23.58
CA ALA A 142 5.34 -28.86 -23.75
C ALA A 142 4.85 -28.29 -22.39
N SER A 143 4.70 -29.15 -21.39
CA SER A 143 4.32 -28.74 -20.02
C SER A 143 5.31 -27.73 -19.43
N THR A 144 6.61 -27.99 -19.61
CA THR A 144 7.66 -27.06 -19.14
C THR A 144 7.54 -25.70 -19.83
N GLN A 145 7.35 -25.67 -21.14
CA GLN A 145 7.22 -24.41 -21.89
C GLN A 145 5.93 -23.64 -21.53
N ILE A 146 4.81 -24.36 -21.39
CA ILE A 146 3.52 -23.75 -20.95
C ILE A 146 3.68 -23.15 -19.56
N THR A 147 4.31 -23.88 -18.64
CA THR A 147 4.59 -23.40 -17.28
C THR A 147 5.45 -22.15 -17.30
N GLN A 148 6.52 -22.13 -18.11
CA GLN A 148 7.39 -20.97 -18.25
C GLN A 148 6.63 -19.76 -18.82
N ALA A 149 5.84 -19.94 -19.88
CA ALA A 149 5.03 -18.87 -20.47
C ALA A 149 4.02 -18.28 -19.46
N LEU A 150 3.37 -19.14 -18.69
CA LEU A 150 2.43 -18.72 -17.65
C LEU A 150 3.15 -18.01 -16.50
N THR A 151 4.27 -18.54 -16.03
CA THR A 151 5.07 -17.94 -14.95
C THR A 151 5.53 -16.54 -15.35
N GLN A 152 6.11 -16.37 -16.54
CA GLN A 152 6.53 -15.06 -17.04
C GLN A 152 5.38 -14.03 -17.09
N GLN A 153 4.20 -14.48 -17.52
CA GLN A 153 3.01 -13.63 -17.58
C GLN A 153 2.54 -13.22 -16.18
N VAL A 154 2.48 -14.16 -15.24
CA VAL A 154 2.08 -13.92 -13.85
C VAL A 154 3.06 -13.00 -13.16
N ASP A 155 4.36 -13.26 -13.29
CA ASP A 155 5.41 -12.47 -12.65
C ASP A 155 5.43 -11.02 -13.16
N SER A 156 5.29 -10.83 -14.49
CA SER A 156 5.21 -9.49 -15.07
C SER A 156 3.97 -8.72 -14.60
N GLN A 157 2.82 -9.37 -14.53
CA GLN A 157 1.57 -8.79 -14.06
C GLN A 157 1.64 -8.45 -12.55
N PHE A 158 2.20 -9.36 -11.75
CA PHE A 158 2.38 -9.14 -10.31
C PHE A 158 3.34 -7.98 -10.04
N ALA A 159 4.48 -7.94 -10.74
CA ALA A 159 5.44 -6.85 -10.63
C ALA A 159 4.83 -5.50 -11.03
N ALA A 160 4.11 -5.43 -12.16
CA ALA A 160 3.42 -4.22 -12.62
C ALA A 160 2.37 -3.73 -11.59
N THR A 161 1.60 -4.65 -11.02
CA THR A 161 0.59 -4.32 -10.00
C THR A 161 1.23 -3.81 -8.72
N THR A 162 2.31 -4.45 -8.25
CA THR A 162 3.07 -4.05 -7.07
C THR A 162 3.68 -2.66 -7.25
N LEU A 163 4.33 -2.41 -8.38
CA LEU A 163 4.89 -1.09 -8.70
C LEU A 163 3.82 0.00 -8.77
N SER A 164 2.66 -0.29 -9.37
CA SER A 164 1.51 0.63 -9.39
C SER A 164 0.98 0.92 -7.97
N GLY A 165 0.92 -0.10 -7.12
CA GLY A 165 0.56 0.03 -5.71
C GLY A 165 1.51 0.95 -4.95
N LEU A 166 2.83 0.78 -5.14
CA LEU A 166 3.85 1.65 -4.55
C LEU A 166 3.69 3.11 -4.99
N GLN A 167 3.38 3.38 -6.27
CA GLN A 167 3.11 4.74 -6.75
C GLN A 167 1.87 5.35 -6.09
N THR A 168 0.82 4.55 -5.86
CA THR A 168 -0.39 4.99 -5.15
C THR A 168 -0.08 5.33 -3.70
N ILE A 169 0.71 4.49 -3.01
CA ILE A 169 1.17 4.76 -1.65
C ILE A 169 1.99 6.05 -1.61
N ARG A 170 2.93 6.23 -2.54
CA ARG A 170 3.73 7.45 -2.65
C ARG A 170 2.87 8.69 -2.83
N ALA A 171 1.89 8.65 -3.74
CA ALA A 171 0.95 9.76 -3.96
C ALA A 171 0.13 10.09 -2.70
N SER A 172 -0.27 9.08 -1.93
CA SER A 172 -0.98 9.24 -0.66
C SER A 172 -0.08 9.87 0.41
N LEU A 173 1.18 9.47 0.49
CA LEU A 173 2.17 10.06 1.40
C LEU A 173 2.46 11.52 1.06
N VAL A 174 2.57 11.88 -0.24
CA VAL A 174 2.72 13.28 -0.68
C VAL A 174 1.54 14.13 -0.21
N LYS A 175 0.31 13.64 -0.37
CA LYS A 175 -0.89 14.34 0.12
C LYS A 175 -0.90 14.47 1.64
N ALA A 176 -0.50 13.42 2.35
CA ALA A 176 -0.43 13.43 3.81
C ALA A 176 0.64 14.42 4.30
N ALA A 177 1.82 14.46 3.66
CA ALA A 177 2.88 15.42 3.95
C ALA A 177 2.42 16.88 3.73
N ALA A 178 1.75 17.15 2.61
CA ALA A 178 1.16 18.45 2.33
C ALA A 178 0.09 18.85 3.38
N GLY A 179 -0.74 17.91 3.82
CA GLY A 179 -1.71 18.11 4.89
C GLY A 179 -1.05 18.42 6.23
N ALA A 180 0.01 17.70 6.59
CA ALA A 180 0.79 17.94 7.80
C ALA A 180 1.48 19.33 7.76
N GLN A 181 2.02 19.74 6.61
CA GLN A 181 2.58 21.06 6.43
C GLN A 181 1.54 22.18 6.57
N THR A 182 0.33 21.97 6.04
CA THR A 182 -0.79 22.92 6.21
C THR A 182 -1.20 23.01 7.67
N LEU A 183 -1.23 21.90 8.39
CA LEU A 183 -1.50 21.86 9.83
C LEU A 183 -0.44 22.63 10.61
N ALA A 184 0.85 22.42 10.33
CA ALA A 184 1.95 23.14 10.96
C ALA A 184 1.80 24.65 10.77
N THR A 185 1.55 25.14 9.54
CA THR A 185 1.32 26.56 9.26
C THR A 185 0.11 27.12 10.02
N GLY A 186 -0.97 26.32 10.14
CA GLY A 186 -2.13 26.69 10.95
C GLY A 186 -1.80 26.80 12.43
N LEU A 187 -0.98 25.90 12.95
CA LEU A 187 -0.51 25.90 14.34
C LEU A 187 0.46 27.06 14.63
N ASP A 188 1.34 27.44 13.70
CA ASP A 188 2.15 28.66 13.79
C ASP A 188 1.27 29.92 13.99
N THR A 189 0.20 30.01 13.19
CA THR A 189 -0.77 31.10 13.31
C THR A 189 -1.49 31.06 14.65
N ALA A 190 -1.93 29.88 15.08
CA ALA A 190 -2.58 29.69 16.38
C ALA A 190 -1.65 30.01 17.55
N ASN A 191 -0.37 29.66 17.46
CA ASN A 191 0.65 29.97 18.46
C ASN A 191 0.88 31.46 18.59
N SER A 192 0.94 32.17 17.47
CA SER A 192 1.03 33.63 17.45
C SER A 192 -0.20 34.29 18.11
N GLY A 193 -1.41 33.81 17.80
CA GLY A 193 -2.65 34.28 18.45
C GLY A 193 -2.70 33.95 19.94
N ALA A 194 -2.25 32.79 20.35
CA ALA A 194 -2.17 32.39 21.76
C ALA A 194 -1.18 33.28 22.54
N ALA A 195 -0.02 33.58 21.94
CA ALA A 195 0.95 34.49 22.55
C ALA A 195 0.38 35.92 22.81
N GLN A 196 -0.37 36.43 21.82
CA GLN A 196 -1.08 37.72 21.98
C GLN A 196 -2.12 37.65 23.09
N LEU A 197 -2.87 36.54 23.15
CA LEU A 197 -3.90 36.35 24.18
C LEU A 197 -3.28 36.22 25.59
N VAL A 198 -2.15 35.53 25.72
CA VAL A 198 -1.36 35.46 26.97
C VAL A 198 -0.92 36.86 27.40
N THR A 199 -0.47 37.71 26.47
CA THR A 199 -0.10 39.10 26.78
C THR A 199 -1.32 39.90 27.25
N GLY A 200 -2.43 39.87 26.51
CA GLY A 200 -3.65 40.59 26.88
C GLY A 200 -4.23 40.14 28.22
N THR A 201 -4.20 38.83 28.52
CA THR A 201 -4.68 38.33 29.82
C THR A 201 -3.77 38.78 30.98
N LYS A 202 -2.47 38.91 30.77
CA LYS A 202 -1.55 39.52 31.79
C LYS A 202 -1.84 40.98 32.03
N GLU A 203 -2.15 41.75 30.97
CA GLU A 203 -2.52 43.15 31.09
C GLU A 203 -3.82 43.31 31.86
N VAL A 204 -4.83 42.48 31.59
CA VAL A 204 -6.09 42.46 32.37
C VAL A 204 -5.81 42.14 33.83
N ALA A 205 -5.03 41.11 34.15
CA ALA A 205 -4.66 40.74 35.51
C ALA A 205 -3.91 41.89 36.24
N ALA A 206 -3.03 42.63 35.55
CA ALA A 206 -2.35 43.79 36.11
C ALA A 206 -3.34 44.95 36.38
N GLY A 207 -4.30 45.16 35.47
CA GLY A 207 -5.38 46.14 35.67
C GLY A 207 -6.27 45.80 36.87
N ASP A 208 -6.62 44.51 37.04
CA ASP A 208 -7.39 44.03 38.19
C ASP A 208 -6.64 44.25 39.52
N GLN A 209 -5.31 44.06 39.55
CA GLN A 209 -4.49 44.35 40.73
C GLN A 209 -4.46 45.83 41.08
N GLN A 210 -4.38 46.71 40.07
CA GLN A 210 -4.46 48.14 40.28
C GLN A 210 -5.84 48.55 40.84
N LEU A 211 -6.92 47.97 40.27
CA LEU A 211 -8.27 48.18 40.75
C LEU A 211 -8.45 47.74 42.21
N ALA A 212 -7.91 46.58 42.57
CA ALA A 212 -7.90 46.07 43.94
C ALA A 212 -7.15 47.02 44.91
N THR A 213 -6.01 47.55 44.45
CA THR A 213 -5.25 48.55 45.24
C THR A 213 -6.10 49.81 45.51
N VAL A 214 -6.72 50.42 44.49
CA VAL A 214 -7.59 51.61 44.64
C VAL A 214 -8.80 51.26 45.51
N ALA A 215 -9.41 50.13 45.38
CA ALA A 215 -10.53 49.69 46.20
C ALA A 215 -10.15 49.55 47.68
N ASN A 216 -8.97 49.02 47.97
CA ASN A 216 -8.46 48.97 49.35
C ASN A 216 -8.10 50.31 49.91
N ASP A 217 -7.58 51.26 49.10
CA ASP A 217 -7.33 52.65 49.53
C ASP A 217 -8.65 53.35 49.89
N VAL A 218 -9.70 53.19 49.07
CA VAL A 218 -11.04 53.70 49.36
C VAL A 218 -11.58 53.07 50.63
N ARG A 219 -11.41 51.77 50.85
CA ARG A 219 -11.85 51.11 52.09
C ARG A 219 -11.13 51.61 53.30
N SER A 220 -9.83 51.89 53.19
CA SER A 220 -9.03 52.49 54.28
C SER A 220 -9.57 53.92 54.66
N GLY A 221 -9.83 54.72 53.61
CA GLY A 221 -10.43 56.08 53.84
C GLY A 221 -11.79 55.98 54.49
N LEU A 222 -12.67 55.05 54.03
CA LEU A 222 -13.97 54.81 54.68
C LEU A 222 -13.84 54.34 56.12
N SER A 223 -12.86 53.55 56.47
CA SER A 223 -12.60 53.08 57.84
C SER A 223 -12.22 54.26 58.79
N VAL A 224 -11.40 55.17 58.29
CA VAL A 224 -11.05 56.37 59.06
C VAL A 224 -12.32 57.23 59.30
N ALA A 225 -13.08 57.52 58.25
CA ALA A 225 -14.31 58.28 58.33
C ALA A 225 -15.38 57.59 59.21
N GLU A 226 -15.46 56.28 59.22
CA GLU A 226 -16.34 55.54 60.13
C GLU A 226 -15.93 55.67 61.57
N SER A 227 -14.63 55.61 61.87
CA SER A 227 -14.09 55.84 63.21
C SER A 227 -14.38 57.25 63.73
N ASP A 228 -14.14 58.28 62.90
CA ASP A 228 -14.40 59.67 63.21
C ASP A 228 -15.90 59.93 63.48
N LEU A 229 -16.78 59.38 62.63
CA LEU A 229 -18.21 59.50 62.79
C LEU A 229 -18.72 58.80 64.06
N LYS A 230 -18.22 57.61 64.39
CA LYS A 230 -18.52 56.90 65.63
C LYS A 230 -18.10 57.71 66.83
N SER A 231 -16.95 58.35 66.79
CA SER A 231 -16.48 59.26 67.83
C SER A 231 -17.37 60.52 67.99
N ALA A 232 -17.77 61.15 66.90
CA ALA A 232 -18.68 62.27 66.87
C ALA A 232 -20.07 61.93 67.43
N VAL A 233 -20.61 60.75 67.04
CA VAL A 233 -21.88 60.21 67.59
C VAL A 233 -21.81 60.05 69.09
N ALA A 234 -20.72 59.37 69.58
CA ALA A 234 -20.53 59.13 71.02
C ALA A 234 -20.47 60.46 71.81
N GLN A 235 -19.72 61.45 71.29
CA GLN A 235 -19.64 62.81 71.94
C GLN A 235 -20.98 63.50 71.94
N ALA A 236 -21.73 63.52 70.85
CA ALA A 236 -23.04 64.12 70.75
C ALA A 236 -24.06 63.49 71.69
N GLN A 237 -24.05 62.15 71.79
CA GLN A 237 -24.91 61.41 72.72
C GLN A 237 -24.56 61.68 74.16
N SER A 238 -23.29 61.71 74.52
CA SER A 238 -22.85 62.12 75.88
C SER A 238 -23.28 63.53 76.24
N TYR A 239 -23.14 64.51 75.32
CA TYR A 239 -23.59 65.85 75.51
C TYR A 239 -25.12 65.94 75.66
N ALA A 240 -25.89 65.27 74.83
CA ALA A 240 -27.38 65.26 74.94
C ALA A 240 -27.86 64.62 76.24
N GLN A 241 -27.15 63.58 76.76
CA GLN A 241 -27.47 62.93 78.04
C GLN A 241 -27.19 63.87 79.21
N SER A 242 -26.16 64.69 79.17
CA SER A 242 -25.85 65.66 80.20
C SER A 242 -26.72 66.95 80.15
N HIS A 243 -27.39 67.18 79.01
CA HIS A 243 -28.30 68.29 78.77
C HIS A 243 -29.69 67.82 78.30
N PRO A 244 -30.45 67.11 79.11
CA PRO A 244 -31.69 66.43 78.70
C PRO A 244 -32.83 67.36 78.29
N THR A 245 -32.79 68.61 78.71
CA THR A 245 -33.79 69.66 78.41
C THR A 245 -33.43 70.47 77.14
N ASP A 246 -32.26 70.25 76.55
CA ASP A 246 -31.85 70.96 75.33
C ASP A 246 -32.33 70.19 74.06
N PRO A 247 -33.35 70.72 73.36
CA PRO A 247 -33.92 70.07 72.21
C PRO A 247 -32.98 70.10 71.00
N ILE A 248 -31.99 71.00 70.95
CA ILE A 248 -31.00 71.05 69.85
C ILE A 248 -29.98 69.92 70.03
N ALA A 249 -29.49 69.74 71.28
CA ALA A 249 -28.57 68.65 71.60
C ALA A 249 -29.17 67.29 71.24
N GLN A 250 -30.43 67.03 71.58
CA GLN A 250 -31.15 65.82 71.27
C GLN A 250 -31.31 65.59 69.76
N LYS A 251 -31.64 66.64 69.00
CA LYS A 251 -31.76 66.55 67.53
C LYS A 251 -30.41 66.28 66.83
N ILE A 252 -29.32 66.89 67.31
CA ILE A 252 -27.98 66.68 66.77
C ILE A 252 -27.56 65.21 67.00
N ALA A 253 -27.74 64.72 68.23
CA ALA A 253 -27.41 63.32 68.55
C ALA A 253 -28.20 62.29 67.67
N GLN A 254 -29.53 62.53 67.54
CA GLN A 254 -30.39 61.72 66.66
C GLN A 254 -29.97 61.78 65.17
N GLY A 255 -29.64 62.98 64.70
CA GLY A 255 -29.18 63.21 63.32
C GLY A 255 -27.88 62.53 63.04
N LEU A 256 -26.91 62.54 63.94
CA LEU A 256 -25.63 61.84 63.80
C LEU A 256 -25.78 60.33 63.85
N VAL A 257 -26.65 59.80 64.70
CA VAL A 257 -26.97 58.29 64.67
C VAL A 257 -27.62 57.95 63.36
N ALA A 258 -28.54 58.71 62.81
CA ALA A 258 -29.14 58.44 61.53
C ALA A 258 -28.08 58.54 60.37
N LEU A 259 -27.13 59.45 60.44
CA LEU A 259 -26.02 59.57 59.50
C LEU A 259 -25.08 58.34 59.58
N GLN A 260 -24.75 57.90 60.81
CA GLN A 260 -23.94 56.71 61.01
C GLN A 260 -24.60 55.50 60.36
N ALA A 261 -25.89 55.25 60.56
CA ALA A 261 -26.59 54.15 59.95
C ALA A 261 -26.53 54.16 58.38
N LYS A 262 -26.65 55.38 57.82
CA LYS A 262 -26.46 55.53 56.33
C LYS A 262 -25.02 55.27 55.90
N PHE A 263 -24.04 55.75 56.68
CA PHE A 263 -22.62 55.54 56.40
C PHE A 263 -22.24 54.08 56.50
N ASP A 264 -22.73 53.32 57.50
CA ASP A 264 -22.56 51.91 57.68
C ASP A 264 -23.08 51.12 56.40
N GLY A 265 -24.19 51.62 55.84
CA GLY A 265 -24.72 51.06 54.57
C GLY A 265 -23.80 51.36 53.38
N VAL A 266 -23.07 52.49 53.34
CA VAL A 266 -22.04 52.75 52.28
C VAL A 266 -20.84 51.84 52.45
N VAL A 267 -20.36 51.66 53.69
CA VAL A 267 -19.24 50.77 54.01
C VAL A 267 -19.56 49.35 53.61
N THR A 268 -20.75 48.83 53.94
CA THR A 268 -21.18 47.49 53.58
C THR A 268 -21.21 47.31 52.06
N LYS A 269 -21.66 48.27 51.28
CA LYS A 269 -21.64 48.21 49.80
C LYS A 269 -20.20 48.26 49.24
N ALA A 270 -19.34 49.09 49.86
CA ALA A 270 -17.92 49.13 49.45
C ALA A 270 -17.24 47.81 49.70
N ASP A 271 -17.43 47.18 50.85
CA ASP A 271 -16.88 45.85 51.18
C ASP A 271 -17.37 44.75 50.19
N ALA A 272 -18.66 44.78 49.83
CA ALA A 272 -19.23 43.87 48.85
C ALA A 272 -18.59 44.08 47.44
N SER A 273 -18.35 45.37 47.06
CA SER A 273 -17.68 45.67 45.77
C SER A 273 -16.21 45.25 45.75
N ILE A 274 -15.50 45.44 46.86
CA ILE A 274 -14.11 44.96 47.01
C ILE A 274 -14.04 43.43 46.85
N ALA A 275 -14.93 42.69 47.51
CA ALA A 275 -15.00 41.25 47.40
C ALA A 275 -15.29 40.77 45.95
N GLN A 276 -16.02 41.56 45.15
CA GLN A 276 -16.24 41.29 43.73
C GLN A 276 -14.97 41.55 42.89
N ILE A 277 -14.24 42.62 43.20
CA ILE A 277 -12.95 42.94 42.56
C ILE A 277 -11.91 41.85 42.83
N ASP A 278 -11.82 41.37 44.07
CA ASP A 278 -10.92 40.29 44.45
C ASP A 278 -11.24 38.99 43.67
N LYS A 279 -12.54 38.66 43.52
CA LYS A 279 -12.98 37.53 42.70
C LYS A 279 -12.64 37.71 41.22
N LEU A 280 -12.80 38.94 40.69
CA LEU A 280 -12.41 39.25 39.32
C LEU A 280 -10.91 39.04 39.11
N GLY A 281 -10.07 39.54 39.99
CA GLY A 281 -8.63 39.36 39.95
C GLY A 281 -8.19 37.90 40.01
N ALA A 282 -8.82 37.11 40.89
CA ALA A 282 -8.58 35.64 40.92
C ALA A 282 -8.99 34.94 39.62
N GLY A 283 -10.13 35.32 39.05
CA GLY A 283 -10.61 34.81 37.78
C GLY A 283 -9.65 35.11 36.61
N SER A 284 -9.21 36.38 36.54
CA SER A 284 -8.24 36.84 35.53
C SER A 284 -6.91 36.10 35.62
N GLN A 285 -6.44 35.82 36.83
CA GLN A 285 -5.22 35.03 37.05
C GLN A 285 -5.38 33.58 36.58
N GLN A 286 -6.54 32.97 36.81
CA GLN A 286 -6.85 31.62 36.30
C GLN A 286 -6.88 31.58 34.76
N VAL A 287 -7.51 32.59 34.13
CA VAL A 287 -7.55 32.73 32.68
C VAL A 287 -6.12 32.88 32.13
N ALA A 288 -5.29 33.73 32.73
CA ALA A 288 -3.89 33.89 32.29
C ALA A 288 -3.10 32.58 32.37
N THR A 289 -3.27 31.80 33.45
CA THR A 289 -2.64 30.50 33.62
C THR A 289 -3.16 29.50 32.59
N GLY A 290 -4.46 29.45 32.33
CA GLY A 290 -5.07 28.60 31.30
C GLY A 290 -4.55 28.93 29.89
N MET A 291 -4.43 30.23 29.57
CA MET A 291 -3.88 30.68 28.28
C MET A 291 -2.41 30.28 28.10
N ALA A 292 -1.60 30.42 29.16
CA ALA A 292 -0.21 29.96 29.10
C ALA A 292 -0.10 28.45 28.85
N SER A 293 -0.98 27.66 29.49
CA SER A 293 -1.04 26.21 29.26
C SER A 293 -1.49 25.86 27.84
N LEU A 294 -2.48 26.57 27.30
CA LEU A 294 -2.96 26.46 25.93
C LEU A 294 -1.83 26.76 24.92
N ALA A 295 -1.12 27.85 25.11
CA ALA A 295 0.01 28.23 24.26
C ALA A 295 1.11 27.15 24.25
N ALA A 296 1.44 26.61 25.43
CA ALA A 296 2.40 25.49 25.53
C ALA A 296 1.90 24.21 24.83
N GLY A 297 0.60 23.93 24.88
CA GLY A 297 -0.02 22.82 24.14
C GLY A 297 0.05 23.00 22.62
N ILE A 298 -0.26 24.19 22.13
CA ILE A 298 -0.15 24.54 20.70
C ILE A 298 1.28 24.40 20.22
N THR A 299 2.27 24.89 20.97
CA THR A 299 3.70 24.74 20.61
C THR A 299 4.14 23.28 20.49
N LYS A 300 3.64 22.38 21.35
CA LYS A 300 3.92 20.95 21.24
C LYS A 300 3.26 20.31 20.02
N LEU A 301 2.01 20.68 19.71
CA LEU A 301 1.31 20.21 18.53
C LEU A 301 2.00 20.69 17.25
N ASP A 302 2.46 21.91 17.22
CA ASP A 302 3.20 22.50 16.11
C ASP A 302 4.51 21.72 15.83
N ALA A 303 5.31 21.49 16.87
CA ALA A 303 6.51 20.66 16.74
C ALA A 303 6.20 19.25 16.21
N GLY A 304 5.12 18.62 16.72
CA GLY A 304 4.69 17.30 16.23
C GLY A 304 4.19 17.32 14.78
N ALA A 305 3.52 18.38 14.33
CA ALA A 305 3.08 18.55 12.95
C ALA A 305 4.26 18.70 11.98
N HIS A 306 5.27 19.47 12.36
CA HIS A 306 6.52 19.61 11.59
C HIS A 306 7.31 18.29 11.51
N GLU A 307 7.41 17.54 12.60
CA GLU A 307 8.05 16.22 12.63
C GLU A 307 7.31 15.23 11.73
N LEU A 308 5.98 15.20 11.80
CA LEU A 308 5.14 14.38 10.94
C LEU A 308 5.32 14.74 9.47
N ALA A 309 5.31 16.03 9.11
CA ALA A 309 5.52 16.48 7.74
C ALA A 309 6.88 16.03 7.21
N THR A 310 7.94 16.18 8.00
CA THR A 310 9.30 15.77 7.67
C THR A 310 9.39 14.25 7.51
N GLY A 311 8.85 13.47 8.44
CA GLY A 311 8.85 12.01 8.38
C GLY A 311 8.10 11.46 7.16
N LEU A 312 6.95 12.04 6.82
CA LEU A 312 6.19 11.68 5.62
C LEU A 312 6.96 12.02 4.34
N GLN A 313 7.65 13.16 4.30
CA GLN A 313 8.47 13.56 3.16
C GLN A 313 9.65 12.62 2.95
N GLN A 314 10.35 12.24 4.01
CA GLN A 314 11.39 11.21 3.97
C GLN A 314 10.84 9.87 3.47
N GLY A 315 9.64 9.47 3.90
CA GLY A 315 8.97 8.27 3.40
C GLY A 315 8.67 8.35 1.90
N VAL A 316 8.29 9.51 1.38
CA VAL A 316 8.08 9.75 -0.05
C VAL A 316 9.38 9.58 -0.84
N GLU A 317 10.51 10.07 -0.32
CA GLU A 317 11.83 10.00 -0.97
C GLU A 317 12.35 8.56 -1.07
N GLN A 318 11.98 7.68 -0.13
CA GLN A 318 12.37 6.26 -0.15
C GLN A 318 11.61 5.43 -1.18
N ILE A 319 10.48 5.91 -1.70
CA ILE A 319 9.71 5.21 -2.73
C ILE A 319 10.13 5.73 -4.10
N PRO A 320 10.81 4.88 -4.94
CA PRO A 320 11.25 5.29 -6.26
C PRO A 320 10.08 5.72 -7.15
N THR A 321 10.32 6.69 -8.02
CA THR A 321 9.36 7.06 -9.07
C THR A 321 9.68 6.31 -10.34
N TYR A 322 8.66 5.67 -10.93
CA TYR A 322 8.80 5.01 -12.21
C TYR A 322 7.80 5.60 -13.21
N THR A 323 8.26 5.90 -14.40
CA THR A 323 7.38 6.16 -15.53
C THR A 323 6.68 4.86 -15.94
N PRO A 324 5.54 4.89 -16.65
CA PRO A 324 4.87 3.67 -17.12
C PRO A 324 5.80 2.75 -17.94
N ALA A 325 6.69 3.32 -18.74
CA ALA A 325 7.68 2.57 -19.51
C ALA A 325 8.72 1.88 -18.61
N GLN A 326 9.20 2.56 -17.57
CA GLN A 326 10.12 1.97 -16.59
C GLN A 326 9.44 0.89 -15.75
N GLN A 327 8.16 1.06 -15.39
CA GLN A 327 7.38 0.03 -14.68
C GLN A 327 7.28 -1.24 -15.53
N ALA A 328 6.97 -1.11 -16.83
CA ALA A 328 6.92 -2.24 -17.75
C ALA A 328 8.29 -2.93 -17.89
N ALA A 329 9.37 -2.15 -18.01
CA ALA A 329 10.73 -2.68 -18.12
C ALA A 329 11.15 -3.43 -16.84
N VAL A 330 10.87 -2.87 -15.65
CA VAL A 330 11.16 -3.53 -14.37
C VAL A 330 10.31 -4.80 -14.22
N ALA A 331 9.03 -4.76 -14.59
CA ALA A 331 8.16 -5.92 -14.55
C ALA A 331 8.68 -7.06 -15.45
N GLN A 332 9.13 -6.75 -16.67
CA GLN A 332 9.78 -7.72 -17.56
C GLN A 332 11.09 -8.26 -17.01
N MET A 333 11.89 -7.42 -16.37
CA MET A 333 13.16 -7.84 -15.75
C MET A 333 12.91 -8.75 -14.55
N VAL A 334 11.87 -8.51 -13.76
CA VAL A 334 11.47 -9.38 -12.63
C VAL A 334 10.98 -10.73 -13.15
N ALA A 335 10.21 -10.73 -14.24
CA ALA A 335 9.70 -11.97 -14.84
C ALA A 335 10.80 -12.81 -15.53
N ASN A 336 11.88 -12.16 -16.00
CA ASN A 336 13.00 -12.82 -16.67
C ASN A 336 14.33 -12.26 -16.15
N PRO A 337 14.72 -12.57 -14.90
CA PRO A 337 15.89 -11.97 -14.26
C PRO A 337 17.21 -12.46 -14.84
N VAL A 338 17.22 -13.61 -15.53
CA VAL A 338 18.41 -14.23 -16.12
C VAL A 338 18.10 -14.67 -17.54
N SER A 339 18.92 -14.26 -18.50
CA SER A 339 18.97 -14.84 -19.84
C SER A 339 20.20 -15.74 -19.94
N VAL A 340 20.00 -16.96 -20.44
CA VAL A 340 21.10 -17.88 -20.74
C VAL A 340 21.43 -17.72 -22.22
N ASP A 341 22.66 -17.29 -22.52
CA ASP A 341 23.19 -17.34 -23.88
C ASP A 341 23.76 -18.74 -24.10
N ASP A 342 22.97 -19.60 -24.73
CA ASP A 342 23.35 -21.00 -25.00
C ASP A 342 24.19 -21.04 -26.25
N GLN A 343 25.51 -21.14 -26.08
CA GLN A 343 26.46 -21.26 -27.17
C GLN A 343 26.82 -22.74 -27.38
N THR A 344 26.32 -23.32 -28.46
CA THR A 344 26.64 -24.70 -28.84
C THR A 344 27.86 -24.73 -29.73
N VAL A 345 28.99 -25.25 -29.24
CA VAL A 345 30.20 -25.49 -30.02
C VAL A 345 29.97 -26.78 -30.84
N ASN A 346 30.25 -26.72 -32.16
CA ASN A 346 30.00 -27.83 -33.10
C ASN A 346 28.53 -28.26 -33.16
N ALA A 347 27.61 -27.28 -33.20
CA ALA A 347 26.19 -27.54 -33.29
C ALA A 347 25.88 -28.51 -34.48
N SER A 348 25.16 -29.58 -34.18
CA SER A 348 24.61 -30.47 -35.21
C SER A 348 23.38 -29.81 -35.84
N ALA A 349 23.33 -29.73 -37.17
CA ALA A 349 22.24 -29.08 -37.89
C ALA A 349 20.87 -29.75 -37.68
N SER A 350 20.83 -30.99 -37.27
CA SER A 350 19.61 -31.72 -36.91
C SER A 350 19.96 -32.94 -36.03
N TYR A 351 18.94 -33.51 -35.38
CA TYR A 351 19.06 -34.73 -34.61
C TYR A 351 19.66 -35.88 -35.48
N GLY A 352 19.21 -36.02 -36.73
CA GLY A 352 19.74 -37.00 -37.68
C GLY A 352 21.22 -36.80 -38.01
N THR A 353 21.69 -35.54 -38.20
CA THR A 353 23.12 -35.26 -38.43
C THR A 353 23.99 -35.59 -37.23
N GLY A 354 23.47 -35.39 -36.00
CA GLY A 354 24.17 -35.75 -34.76
C GLY A 354 24.30 -37.26 -34.56
N PHE A 355 23.30 -38.03 -35.00
CA PHE A 355 23.27 -39.47 -34.86
C PHE A 355 23.83 -40.23 -36.08
N ALA A 356 23.96 -39.59 -37.24
CA ALA A 356 24.51 -40.22 -38.46
C ALA A 356 25.86 -40.93 -38.25
N PRO A 357 26.86 -40.34 -37.56
CA PRO A 357 28.13 -41.00 -37.27
C PRO A 357 27.99 -42.28 -36.43
N TYR A 358 26.89 -42.43 -35.68
CA TYR A 358 26.61 -43.60 -34.84
C TYR A 358 25.90 -44.70 -35.62
N PHE A 359 24.85 -44.35 -36.35
CA PHE A 359 24.02 -45.31 -37.05
C PHE A 359 24.66 -45.86 -38.33
N MET A 360 25.48 -45.07 -39.05
CA MET A 360 26.17 -45.57 -40.26
C MET A 360 27.19 -46.66 -39.94
N PRO A 361 28.11 -46.55 -38.98
CA PRO A 361 29.00 -47.61 -38.59
C PRO A 361 28.26 -48.83 -38.03
N LEU A 362 27.19 -48.61 -37.22
CA LEU A 362 26.41 -49.72 -36.68
C LEU A 362 25.71 -50.52 -37.77
N ALA A 363 25.15 -49.89 -38.80
CA ALA A 363 24.54 -50.55 -39.95
C ALA A 363 25.52 -51.25 -40.81
N LEU A 364 26.82 -50.89 -40.81
CA LEU A 364 27.90 -51.58 -41.54
C LEU A 364 28.51 -52.69 -40.71
N TRP A 365 28.34 -52.72 -39.40
CA TRP A 365 28.93 -53.72 -38.50
C TRP A 365 28.01 -54.93 -38.29
N VAL A 366 26.69 -54.80 -38.46
CA VAL A 366 25.70 -55.90 -38.47
C VAL A 366 25.59 -56.55 -39.79
#